data_7a6fa4f0713c5d2447162f486c7ee7d0
#
_entry.id   7a6fa4f0713c5d2447162f486c7ee7d0
#
_cell.length_a   1.000
_cell.length_b   1.000
_cell.length_c   1.000
_cell.angle_alpha   90.00
_cell.angle_beta   90.00
_cell.angle_gamma   90.00
#
_symmetry.space_group_name_H-M   'P 1'
#
loop_
_entity.id
_entity.type
_entity.pdbx_description
1 polymer ?
#
loop_
_entity_poly.entity_id
_entity_poly.type
_entity_poly.pdbx_seq_one_letter_code
_entity_poly.pdbx_strand_id
1 'polypeptide(L)'
;MSKYFIGFRQIYLLSVVRYLLILSLLGLASSLSGQKNMGKANVNAMHWFRKGLRLSDNPALVACLEQCPKNIYPTYVLDGNSYQLFRCTPLRANFLVECLQDLDKNLRTLGSRLYVLSGDPTVVLPQKWKEWDISDLSFEEDETLEPYALQRDETIIDLAQTSGIRLFTAQSETLYPLRDYMKKAKNGKAVPGTMTGFQNLFKGMPTMKKALPHPPKESFPENTDLETLSKLYLPPKSPLELPWPRGISKSDVESLWDAKDCENLTPVLHGGETLARKALKKKLKDANWVATFEKPKTSCTSLEPSTTALGPYLSWGCLSPREVWFAIDDAISKSSVTSVSKPPVSLHGQLLWRDFNNLMAHDANTHHPGSWNHIEGNKYCREVPWDDDPMLLKAWKEGNTGYPWIDAAMRQLAQEGWIHHLGRHAVACFLTRGDLWLSWEEGAKHFEAQLLDADYSLNGFNWLWLSCSGFFYQYFRCYSPIAFQKKNDPNGQYIRKYVPELKNVPSKFIYSPWEAPASTLKNAGVILGDNYPYPLVDHKTTSKENMGRMKQAYDQHKERVAAEAAAAKAAKRSISSTSKPSKKKQKTK
;
A
#
# COMPACT_ATOMS: atom_id res chain seq x y z
N MET A 1 -7.18 31.67 -4.15
CA MET A 1 -6.64 30.31 -4.00
C MET A 1 -5.12 30.20 -4.24
N SER A 2 -4.51 30.92 -5.18
CA SER A 2 -3.05 30.79 -5.49
C SER A 2 -2.07 31.22 -4.38
N LYS A 3 -2.40 32.15 -3.49
CA LYS A 3 -1.49 32.61 -2.41
C LYS A 3 -1.41 31.66 -1.21
N TYR A 4 -2.43 30.87 -0.95
CA TYR A 4 -2.41 29.84 0.10
C TYR A 4 -1.59 28.60 -0.30
N PHE A 5 -1.52 28.27 -1.59
CA PHE A 5 -0.75 27.15 -2.12
C PHE A 5 0.78 27.35 -2.06
N ILE A 6 1.26 28.60 -2.21
CA ILE A 6 2.71 28.90 -2.18
C ILE A 6 3.25 28.80 -0.74
N GLY A 7 2.47 29.22 0.27
CA GLY A 7 2.84 29.09 1.67
C GLY A 7 2.93 27.64 2.16
N PHE A 8 1.98 26.79 1.78
CA PHE A 8 1.97 25.36 2.10
C PHE A 8 3.18 24.64 1.48
N ARG A 9 3.54 24.96 0.23
CA ARG A 9 4.66 24.35 -0.49
C ARG A 9 6.01 24.64 0.16
N GLN A 10 6.22 25.87 0.64
CA GLN A 10 7.47 26.25 1.32
C GLN A 10 7.60 25.62 2.72
N ILE A 11 6.52 25.56 3.47
CA ILE A 11 6.49 24.96 4.81
C ILE A 11 6.75 23.44 4.68
N TYR A 12 6.11 22.77 3.74
CA TYR A 12 6.25 21.33 3.56
C TYR A 12 7.64 20.92 3.00
N LEU A 13 8.23 21.72 2.08
CA LEU A 13 9.59 21.45 1.58
C LEU A 13 10.63 21.59 2.70
N LEU A 14 10.44 22.57 3.58
CA LEU A 14 11.27 22.74 4.77
C LEU A 14 11.09 21.56 5.75
N SER A 15 9.86 21.05 5.88
CA SER A 15 9.56 19.87 6.70
C SER A 15 10.24 18.60 6.17
N VAL A 16 10.13 18.31 4.88
CA VAL A 16 10.80 17.15 4.27
C VAL A 16 12.32 17.21 4.43
N VAL A 17 12.93 18.37 4.18
CA VAL A 17 14.39 18.57 4.34
C VAL A 17 14.78 18.44 5.81
N ARG A 18 13.99 19.01 6.74
CA ARG A 18 14.22 18.91 8.17
C ARG A 18 14.10 17.47 8.67
N TYR A 19 13.06 16.74 8.23
CA TYR A 19 12.84 15.34 8.55
C TYR A 19 14.00 14.45 8.08
N LEU A 20 14.45 14.60 6.83
CA LEU A 20 15.58 13.86 6.29
C LEU A 20 16.90 14.20 7.02
N LEU A 21 17.09 15.46 7.45
CA LEU A 21 18.22 15.87 8.27
C LEU A 21 18.16 15.26 9.67
N ILE A 22 16.99 15.29 10.32
CA ILE A 22 16.78 14.67 11.64
C ILE A 22 17.04 13.16 11.58
N LEU A 23 16.51 12.47 10.58
CA LEU A 23 16.76 11.04 10.38
C LEU A 23 18.24 10.73 10.14
N SER A 24 18.96 11.57 9.40
CA SER A 24 20.40 11.40 9.18
C SER A 24 21.20 11.61 10.46
N LEU A 25 20.79 12.54 11.32
CA LEU A 25 21.41 12.79 12.64
C LEU A 25 21.12 11.67 13.63
N LEU A 26 19.87 11.14 13.64
CA LEU A 26 19.51 9.99 14.46
C LEU A 26 20.23 8.72 14.03
N GLY A 27 20.40 8.50 12.71
CA GLY A 27 21.21 7.40 12.16
C GLY A 27 22.68 7.49 12.51
N LEU A 28 23.26 8.69 12.64
CA LEU A 28 24.61 8.93 13.12
C LEU A 28 24.73 8.70 14.64
N ALA A 29 23.72 9.09 15.41
CA ALA A 29 23.69 8.85 16.86
C ALA A 29 23.61 7.36 17.19
N SER A 30 22.83 6.57 16.42
CA SER A 30 22.74 5.11 16.60
C SER A 30 24.02 4.37 16.21
N SER A 31 24.83 4.92 15.30
CA SER A 31 26.14 4.34 14.93
C SER A 31 27.26 4.64 15.92
N LEU A 32 27.08 5.62 16.82
CA LEU A 32 28.07 6.02 17.84
C LEU A 32 27.87 5.30 19.19
N SER A 33 26.77 4.55 19.39
CA SER A 33 26.50 3.84 20.64
C SER A 33 27.18 2.47 20.75
N GLY A 34 28.43 2.38 20.38
CA GLY A 34 29.31 1.21 20.64
C GLY A 34 29.80 1.11 22.09
N GLN A 35 29.01 1.51 23.09
CA GLN A 35 29.34 1.28 24.51
C GLN A 35 28.49 0.14 25.06
N LYS A 36 29.06 -1.06 25.07
CA LYS A 36 28.67 -2.18 25.94
C LYS A 36 29.05 -1.84 27.38
N ASN A 37 28.07 -2.02 28.27
CA ASN A 37 28.11 -1.86 29.74
C ASN A 37 27.69 -0.48 30.26
N MET A 38 26.36 -0.21 30.16
CA MET A 38 25.71 0.61 31.19
C MET A 38 24.76 -0.30 31.98
N GLY A 39 24.81 -0.23 33.32
CA GLY A 39 23.91 -0.97 34.21
C GLY A 39 22.44 -0.75 33.81
N LYS A 40 21.56 -1.73 34.12
CA LYS A 40 20.12 -1.71 33.79
C LYS A 40 19.59 -0.29 33.95
N ALA A 41 19.22 0.35 32.85
CA ALA A 41 18.63 1.68 32.91
C ALA A 41 17.28 1.56 33.62
N ASN A 42 17.12 2.24 34.76
CA ASN A 42 15.87 2.23 35.54
C ASN A 42 14.82 3.14 34.87
N VAL A 43 14.57 2.93 33.57
CA VAL A 43 13.71 3.74 32.71
C VAL A 43 12.57 2.93 32.15
N ASN A 44 11.42 3.58 31.93
CA ASN A 44 10.30 3.00 31.23
C ASN A 44 10.40 3.31 29.73
N ALA A 45 10.10 2.32 28.91
CA ALA A 45 10.12 2.43 27.46
C ALA A 45 8.74 2.20 26.85
N MET A 46 8.44 2.90 25.76
CA MET A 46 7.28 2.68 24.93
C MET A 46 7.71 2.21 23.55
N HIS A 47 7.13 1.12 23.05
CA HIS A 47 7.22 0.74 21.65
C HIS A 47 5.89 1.01 20.96
N TRP A 48 5.87 1.99 20.04
CA TRP A 48 4.67 2.38 19.32
C TRP A 48 4.55 1.61 18.01
N PHE A 49 3.69 0.58 18.00
CA PHE A 49 3.31 -0.14 16.79
C PHE A 49 2.43 0.72 15.90
N ARG A 50 2.65 0.63 14.58
CA ARG A 50 1.86 1.31 13.55
C ARG A 50 1.63 0.37 12.36
N LYS A 51 2.43 0.46 11.29
CA LYS A 51 2.72 -0.65 10.39
C LYS A 51 3.69 -1.57 11.12
N GLY A 52 3.86 -2.81 10.68
CA GLY A 52 4.75 -3.73 11.38
C GLY A 52 4.08 -4.37 12.60
N LEU A 53 2.82 -4.85 12.44
CA LEU A 53 2.05 -5.53 13.49
C LEU A 53 2.59 -6.96 13.71
N ARG A 54 3.87 -7.04 14.12
CA ARG A 54 4.61 -8.27 14.35
C ARG A 54 5.72 -8.09 15.38
N LEU A 55 6.16 -9.18 15.96
CA LEU A 55 7.31 -9.24 16.87
C LEU A 55 8.58 -9.68 16.13
N SER A 56 8.47 -10.56 15.12
CA SER A 56 9.59 -11.00 14.30
C SER A 56 10.06 -9.87 13.38
N ASP A 57 11.37 -9.77 13.21
CA ASP A 57 12.00 -8.78 12.31
C ASP A 57 11.49 -7.34 12.53
N ASN A 58 11.36 -6.96 13.81
CA ASN A 58 11.03 -5.61 14.24
C ASN A 58 12.28 -4.95 14.86
N PRO A 59 13.14 -4.30 14.07
CA PRO A 59 14.42 -3.77 14.56
C PRO A 59 14.24 -2.61 15.54
N ALA A 60 13.16 -1.83 15.47
CA ALA A 60 12.90 -0.76 16.44
C ALA A 60 12.55 -1.33 17.83
N LEU A 61 11.72 -2.40 17.88
CA LEU A 61 11.42 -3.10 19.12
C LEU A 61 12.68 -3.74 19.72
N VAL A 62 13.50 -4.40 18.89
CA VAL A 62 14.75 -5.03 19.35
C VAL A 62 15.70 -3.98 19.91
N ALA A 63 15.89 -2.85 19.22
CA ALA A 63 16.75 -1.76 19.70
C ALA A 63 16.28 -1.19 21.05
N CYS A 64 14.97 -1.12 21.27
CA CYS A 64 14.39 -0.71 22.54
C CYS A 64 14.65 -1.75 23.65
N LEU A 65 14.43 -3.04 23.39
CA LEU A 65 14.65 -4.11 24.35
C LEU A 65 16.13 -4.26 24.73
N GLU A 66 17.06 -4.00 23.82
CA GLU A 66 18.52 -3.99 24.07
C GLU A 66 18.95 -2.94 25.10
N GLN A 67 18.12 -1.90 25.35
CA GLN A 67 18.36 -0.93 26.42
C GLN A 67 18.03 -1.49 27.82
N CYS A 68 17.48 -2.70 27.90
CA CYS A 68 17.06 -3.36 29.16
C CYS A 68 16.16 -2.45 30.02
N PRO A 69 15.02 -1.95 29.50
CA PRO A 69 14.15 -1.06 30.26
C PRO A 69 13.59 -1.75 31.50
N LYS A 70 13.23 -0.98 32.53
CA LYS A 70 12.55 -1.47 33.72
C LYS A 70 11.16 -2.00 33.38
N ASN A 71 10.41 -1.21 32.56
CA ASN A 71 9.11 -1.59 32.02
C ASN A 71 9.08 -1.26 30.54
N ILE A 72 8.33 -2.04 29.75
CA ILE A 72 8.01 -1.74 28.35
C ILE A 72 6.51 -1.67 28.15
N TYR A 73 6.06 -0.67 27.42
CA TYR A 73 4.65 -0.43 27.05
C TYR A 73 4.50 -0.57 25.52
N PRO A 74 4.27 -1.80 25.00
CA PRO A 74 3.90 -2.00 23.60
C PRO A 74 2.56 -1.34 23.34
N THR A 75 2.53 -0.31 22.50
CA THR A 75 1.38 0.59 22.35
C THR A 75 0.94 0.64 20.89
N TYR A 76 -0.36 0.64 20.64
CA TYR A 76 -0.97 0.97 19.36
C TYR A 76 -1.95 2.13 19.54
N VAL A 77 -1.98 3.07 18.61
CA VAL A 77 -2.96 4.18 18.62
C VAL A 77 -3.94 3.98 17.48
N LEU A 78 -5.22 3.84 17.82
CA LEU A 78 -6.33 3.85 16.86
C LEU A 78 -6.54 5.29 16.39
N ASP A 79 -5.92 5.60 15.26
CA ASP A 79 -5.89 6.92 14.64
C ASP A 79 -6.74 6.92 13.37
N GLY A 80 -7.91 7.54 13.43
CA GLY A 80 -8.86 7.63 12.32
C GLY A 80 -8.37 8.43 11.10
N ASN A 81 -7.25 9.14 11.21
CA ASN A 81 -6.61 9.87 10.11
C ASN A 81 -5.53 9.04 9.41
N SER A 82 -5.10 7.92 10.01
CA SER A 82 -4.08 7.05 9.39
C SER A 82 -4.57 6.44 8.09
N TYR A 83 -3.69 6.23 7.12
CA TYR A 83 -4.01 5.59 5.84
C TYR A 83 -4.74 4.26 6.01
N GLN A 84 -4.43 3.51 7.08
CA GLN A 84 -5.06 2.24 7.38
C GLN A 84 -6.54 2.37 7.74
N LEU A 85 -6.95 3.48 8.38
CA LEU A 85 -8.31 3.70 8.88
C LEU A 85 -9.08 4.81 8.17
N PHE A 86 -8.40 5.72 7.48
CA PHE A 86 -9.00 6.91 6.87
C PHE A 86 -10.17 6.61 5.90
N ARG A 87 -10.04 5.53 5.09
CA ARG A 87 -11.09 4.99 4.20
C ARG A 87 -11.19 3.49 4.40
N CYS A 88 -11.72 3.05 5.51
CA CYS A 88 -11.69 1.64 5.88
C CYS A 88 -13.11 1.06 5.91
N THR A 89 -13.38 0.00 5.14
CA THR A 89 -14.63 -0.77 5.25
C THR A 89 -14.62 -1.67 6.47
N PRO A 90 -15.79 -2.16 6.95
CA PRO A 90 -15.87 -3.09 8.09
C PRO A 90 -14.99 -4.32 7.94
N LEU A 91 -14.90 -4.89 6.74
CA LEU A 91 -14.07 -6.07 6.47
C LEU A 91 -12.57 -5.79 6.67
N ARG A 92 -12.09 -4.66 6.15
CA ARG A 92 -10.71 -4.22 6.33
C ARG A 92 -10.42 -3.84 7.79
N ALA A 93 -11.39 -3.20 8.45
CA ALA A 93 -11.32 -2.88 9.87
C ALA A 93 -11.25 -4.14 10.74
N ASN A 94 -12.02 -5.18 10.41
CA ASN A 94 -11.97 -6.47 11.11
C ASN A 94 -10.58 -7.12 11.01
N PHE A 95 -9.94 -7.03 9.86
CA PHE A 95 -8.57 -7.53 9.69
C PHE A 95 -7.58 -6.84 10.64
N LEU A 96 -7.71 -5.51 10.85
CA LEU A 96 -6.92 -4.79 11.85
C LEU A 96 -7.23 -5.28 13.27
N VAL A 97 -8.51 -5.43 13.63
CA VAL A 97 -8.92 -5.95 14.95
C VAL A 97 -8.24 -7.28 15.23
N GLU A 98 -8.29 -8.20 14.27
CA GLU A 98 -7.64 -9.52 14.37
C GLU A 98 -6.11 -9.40 14.51
N CYS A 99 -5.48 -8.49 13.78
CA CYS A 99 -4.04 -8.22 13.90
C CYS A 99 -3.67 -7.74 15.32
N LEU A 100 -4.44 -6.83 15.91
CA LEU A 100 -4.19 -6.30 17.24
C LEU A 100 -4.43 -7.36 18.32
N GLN A 101 -5.45 -8.19 18.17
CA GLN A 101 -5.73 -9.31 19.08
C GLN A 101 -4.63 -10.37 19.04
N ASP A 102 -4.14 -10.73 17.84
CA ASP A 102 -3.04 -11.69 17.68
C ASP A 102 -1.73 -11.13 18.27
N LEU A 103 -1.44 -9.85 18.05
CA LEU A 103 -0.26 -9.18 18.61
C LEU A 103 -0.32 -9.14 20.15
N ASP A 104 -1.47 -8.81 20.75
CA ASP A 104 -1.65 -8.85 22.20
C ASP A 104 -1.46 -10.27 22.75
N LYS A 105 -2.05 -11.26 22.08
CA LYS A 105 -1.87 -12.68 22.44
C LYS A 105 -0.41 -13.10 22.42
N ASN A 106 0.33 -12.72 21.38
CA ASN A 106 1.75 -13.04 21.25
C ASN A 106 2.59 -12.34 22.33
N LEU A 107 2.33 -11.05 22.62
CA LEU A 107 2.98 -10.31 23.70
C LEU A 107 2.73 -10.94 25.07
N ARG A 108 1.51 -11.44 25.32
CA ARG A 108 1.18 -12.14 26.60
C ARG A 108 2.01 -13.40 26.81
N THR A 109 2.39 -14.11 25.75
CA THR A 109 3.30 -15.28 25.88
C THR A 109 4.69 -14.89 26.36
N LEU A 110 5.06 -13.60 26.16
CA LEU A 110 6.35 -13.02 26.56
C LEU A 110 6.30 -12.30 27.93
N GLY A 111 5.14 -12.35 28.63
CA GLY A 111 4.93 -11.65 29.89
C GLY A 111 4.62 -10.16 29.75
N SER A 112 4.26 -9.71 28.55
CA SER A 112 3.88 -8.33 28.24
C SER A 112 2.45 -8.29 27.67
N ARG A 113 2.01 -7.14 27.15
CA ARG A 113 0.70 -6.99 26.50
C ARG A 113 0.69 -5.78 25.57
N LEU A 114 -0.33 -5.69 24.69
CA LEU A 114 -0.57 -4.52 23.86
C LEU A 114 -1.49 -3.52 24.59
N TYR A 115 -1.09 -2.26 24.64
CA TYR A 115 -1.89 -1.12 25.12
C TYR A 115 -2.47 -0.38 23.92
N VAL A 116 -3.81 -0.46 23.75
CA VAL A 116 -4.48 0.20 22.63
C VAL A 116 -5.10 1.51 23.10
N LEU A 117 -4.59 2.61 22.55
CA LEU A 117 -5.09 3.96 22.78
C LEU A 117 -5.97 4.37 21.59
N SER A 118 -6.80 5.39 21.77
CA SER A 118 -7.63 5.95 20.70
C SER A 118 -7.48 7.46 20.65
N GLY A 119 -7.36 8.03 19.45
CA GLY A 119 -7.29 9.47 19.21
C GLY A 119 -6.10 9.89 18.36
N ASP A 120 -5.79 11.18 18.39
CA ASP A 120 -4.64 11.74 17.69
C ASP A 120 -3.33 11.37 18.42
N PRO A 121 -2.39 10.66 17.77
CA PRO A 121 -1.12 10.29 18.38
C PRO A 121 -0.32 11.46 18.94
N THR A 122 -0.40 12.63 18.31
CA THR A 122 0.32 13.85 18.76
C THR A 122 -0.22 14.42 20.07
N VAL A 123 -1.42 13.98 20.47
CA VAL A 123 -2.06 14.36 21.73
C VAL A 123 -1.94 13.23 22.77
N VAL A 124 -2.34 12.01 22.38
CA VAL A 124 -2.46 10.91 23.35
C VAL A 124 -1.11 10.34 23.78
N LEU A 125 -0.11 10.29 22.89
CA LEU A 125 1.20 9.78 23.26
C LEU A 125 1.92 10.67 24.29
N PRO A 126 2.03 12.01 24.13
CA PRO A 126 2.64 12.88 25.14
C PRO A 126 1.95 12.82 26.51
N GLN A 127 0.63 12.62 26.55
CA GLN A 127 -0.09 12.40 27.80
C GLN A 127 0.38 11.11 28.48
N LYS A 128 0.49 10.00 27.74
CA LYS A 128 0.94 8.71 28.26
C LYS A 128 2.42 8.68 28.61
N TRP A 129 3.26 9.45 27.92
CA TRP A 129 4.67 9.60 28.30
C TRP A 129 4.82 10.14 29.72
N LYS A 130 4.01 11.14 30.10
CA LYS A 130 3.99 11.68 31.47
C LYS A 130 3.37 10.71 32.47
N GLU A 131 2.22 10.10 32.10
CA GLU A 131 1.49 9.19 32.98
C GLU A 131 2.29 7.91 33.32
N TRP A 132 3.02 7.38 32.34
CA TRP A 132 3.79 6.13 32.47
C TRP A 132 5.29 6.38 32.68
N ASP A 133 5.70 7.60 32.91
CA ASP A 133 7.10 8.03 33.12
C ASP A 133 8.04 7.49 32.05
N ILE A 134 7.67 7.68 30.76
CA ILE A 134 8.40 7.16 29.61
C ILE A 134 9.65 8.00 29.34
N SER A 135 10.81 7.37 29.26
CA SER A 135 12.09 7.97 28.89
C SER A 135 12.58 7.53 27.51
N ASP A 136 12.10 6.38 27.02
CA ASP A 136 12.50 5.79 25.72
C ASP A 136 11.28 5.55 24.86
N LEU A 137 11.31 6.02 23.61
CA LEU A 137 10.29 5.76 22.60
C LEU A 137 10.92 5.06 21.40
N SER A 138 10.32 3.95 20.98
CA SER A 138 10.73 3.26 19.75
C SER A 138 9.57 3.07 18.79
N PHE A 139 9.83 3.15 17.50
CA PHE A 139 8.85 2.86 16.44
C PHE A 139 9.53 2.64 15.08
N GLU A 140 8.81 2.00 14.15
CA GLU A 140 9.26 1.87 12.76
C GLU A 140 8.88 3.12 11.96
N GLU A 141 9.84 3.68 11.21
CA GLU A 141 9.66 4.86 10.37
C GLU A 141 8.83 4.53 9.12
N ASP A 142 7.98 5.46 8.69
CA ASP A 142 7.35 5.43 7.37
C ASP A 142 8.18 6.29 6.40
N GLU A 143 8.93 5.65 5.52
CA GLU A 143 9.79 6.33 4.55
C GLU A 143 9.08 6.65 3.22
N THR A 144 7.78 6.36 3.07
CA THR A 144 7.04 6.63 1.82
C THR A 144 6.69 8.10 1.64
N LEU A 145 6.82 8.89 2.70
CA LEU A 145 6.44 10.31 2.76
C LEU A 145 4.95 10.52 2.44
N GLU A 146 4.09 9.60 2.90
CA GLU A 146 2.66 9.82 2.90
C GLU A 146 2.38 11.07 3.76
N PRO A 147 1.59 12.06 3.27
CA PRO A 147 1.54 13.39 3.87
C PRO A 147 1.16 13.43 5.35
N TYR A 148 0.11 12.66 5.72
CA TYR A 148 -0.32 12.61 7.11
C TYR A 148 0.72 11.91 8.00
N ALA A 149 1.26 10.78 7.55
CA ALA A 149 2.27 10.04 8.30
C ALA A 149 3.53 10.87 8.51
N LEU A 150 3.97 11.60 7.49
CA LEU A 150 5.13 12.49 7.58
C LEU A 150 4.91 13.59 8.64
N GLN A 151 3.79 14.34 8.55
CA GLN A 151 3.48 15.41 9.48
C GLN A 151 3.35 14.90 10.92
N ARG A 152 2.65 13.78 11.11
CA ARG A 152 2.49 13.12 12.41
C ARG A 152 3.84 12.72 13.01
N ASP A 153 4.69 12.08 12.22
CA ASP A 153 5.98 11.55 12.67
C ASP A 153 6.95 12.68 13.03
N GLU A 154 7.01 13.76 12.23
CA GLU A 154 7.78 14.96 12.56
C GLU A 154 7.33 15.56 13.89
N THR A 155 6.02 15.72 14.08
CA THR A 155 5.45 16.27 15.32
C THR A 155 5.80 15.38 16.53
N ILE A 156 5.69 14.06 16.40
CA ILE A 156 6.04 13.11 17.49
C ILE A 156 7.52 13.17 17.81
N ILE A 157 8.40 13.24 16.81
CA ILE A 157 9.85 13.35 17.01
C ILE A 157 10.19 14.65 17.74
N ASP A 158 9.64 15.79 17.31
CA ASP A 158 9.86 17.09 17.94
C ASP A 158 9.35 17.10 19.41
N LEU A 159 8.16 16.53 19.66
CA LEU A 159 7.60 16.42 21.01
C LEU A 159 8.43 15.51 21.92
N ALA A 160 8.92 14.38 21.41
CA ALA A 160 9.77 13.47 22.17
C ALA A 160 11.11 14.14 22.54
N GLN A 161 11.75 14.82 21.58
CA GLN A 161 13.01 15.53 21.80
C GLN A 161 12.85 16.66 22.82
N THR A 162 11.80 17.48 22.73
CA THR A 162 11.52 18.56 23.68
C THR A 162 11.16 18.05 25.06
N SER A 163 10.64 16.82 25.16
CA SER A 163 10.33 16.15 26.44
C SER A 163 11.52 15.37 27.01
N GLY A 164 12.69 15.38 26.35
CA GLY A 164 13.89 14.66 26.80
C GLY A 164 13.80 13.14 26.60
N ILE A 165 12.89 12.64 25.76
CA ILE A 165 12.70 11.21 25.48
C ILE A 165 13.71 10.77 24.42
N ARG A 166 14.41 9.65 24.68
CA ARG A 166 15.33 9.05 23.70
C ARG A 166 14.54 8.31 22.63
N LEU A 167 14.95 8.44 21.36
CA LEU A 167 14.29 7.83 20.22
C LEU A 167 15.10 6.66 19.66
N PHE A 168 14.42 5.54 19.39
CA PHE A 168 14.95 4.37 18.71
C PHE A 168 14.07 4.06 17.51
N THR A 169 14.50 4.51 16.34
CA THR A 169 13.73 4.34 15.12
C THR A 169 14.42 3.41 14.14
N ALA A 170 13.67 2.67 13.36
CA ALA A 170 14.17 1.77 12.34
C ALA A 170 13.15 1.61 11.22
N GLN A 171 13.58 1.00 10.12
CA GLN A 171 12.74 0.71 8.96
C GLN A 171 12.85 -0.78 8.61
N SER A 172 11.71 -1.44 8.41
CA SER A 172 11.63 -2.85 8.03
C SER A 172 10.47 -3.17 7.07
N GLU A 173 9.87 -2.14 6.49
CA GLU A 173 8.77 -2.30 5.54
C GLU A 173 9.24 -2.80 4.17
N THR A 174 10.46 -2.48 3.76
CA THR A 174 11.10 -2.88 2.51
C THR A 174 12.32 -3.78 2.77
N LEU A 175 12.85 -4.40 1.72
CA LEU A 175 14.05 -5.27 1.81
C LEU A 175 15.27 -4.49 2.31
N TYR A 176 15.42 -3.24 1.87
CA TYR A 176 16.36 -2.26 2.37
C TYR A 176 15.63 -0.95 2.67
N PRO A 177 16.07 -0.14 3.63
CA PRO A 177 15.55 1.21 3.85
C PRO A 177 15.51 2.02 2.55
N LEU A 178 14.41 2.77 2.32
CA LEU A 178 14.29 3.58 1.10
C LEU A 178 15.40 4.63 0.99
N ARG A 179 15.85 5.18 2.13
CA ARG A 179 17.02 6.08 2.19
C ARG A 179 18.29 5.45 1.63
N ASP A 180 18.50 4.14 1.80
CA ASP A 180 19.68 3.44 1.27
C ASP A 180 19.57 3.26 -0.25
N TYR A 181 18.39 2.94 -0.77
CA TYR A 181 18.13 2.95 -2.21
C TYR A 181 18.35 4.33 -2.81
N MET A 182 17.83 5.39 -2.15
CA MET A 182 18.01 6.78 -2.59
C MET A 182 19.48 7.21 -2.59
N LYS A 183 20.22 6.88 -1.54
CA LYS A 183 21.65 7.16 -1.45
C LYS A 183 22.41 6.46 -2.58
N LYS A 184 22.13 5.19 -2.83
CA LYS A 184 22.75 4.42 -3.91
C LYS A 184 22.39 4.99 -5.28
N ALA A 185 21.12 5.36 -5.51
CA ALA A 185 20.65 5.94 -6.77
C ALA A 185 21.28 7.32 -7.03
N LYS A 186 21.41 8.20 -6.03
CA LYS A 186 22.03 9.53 -6.18
C LYS A 186 23.50 9.45 -6.57
N ASN A 187 24.22 8.44 -6.13
CA ASN A 187 25.57 8.19 -6.63
C ASN A 187 25.58 7.80 -8.13
N GLY A 188 24.46 7.29 -8.67
CA GLY A 188 24.20 7.02 -10.07
C GLY A 188 23.41 8.12 -10.80
N LYS A 189 23.16 9.27 -10.17
CA LYS A 189 22.53 10.51 -10.67
C LYS A 189 20.99 10.56 -10.75
N ALA A 190 20.25 9.47 -10.74
CA ALA A 190 18.78 9.49 -10.75
C ALA A 190 18.17 8.20 -10.19
N VAL A 191 16.98 8.31 -9.61
CA VAL A 191 16.16 7.16 -9.23
C VAL A 191 15.69 6.44 -10.50
N PRO A 192 15.83 5.10 -10.59
CA PRO A 192 15.45 4.36 -11.79
C PRO A 192 13.92 4.35 -11.96
N GLY A 193 13.42 4.86 -13.05
CA GLY A 193 11.98 4.87 -13.39
C GLY A 193 11.46 3.59 -14.03
N THR A 194 12.25 2.51 -14.07
CA THR A 194 11.87 1.21 -14.64
C THR A 194 12.28 0.06 -13.75
N MET A 195 11.52 -1.04 -13.79
CA MET A 195 11.83 -2.26 -13.02
C MET A 195 13.21 -2.83 -13.35
N THR A 196 13.64 -2.80 -14.61
CA THR A 196 14.99 -3.23 -15.00
C THR A 196 16.07 -2.36 -14.37
N GLY A 197 15.88 -1.04 -14.37
CA GLY A 197 16.78 -0.11 -13.70
C GLY A 197 16.83 -0.36 -12.18
N PHE A 198 15.67 -0.61 -11.55
CA PHE A 198 15.59 -0.95 -10.14
C PHE A 198 16.30 -2.26 -9.81
N GLN A 199 16.14 -3.30 -10.63
CA GLN A 199 16.87 -4.57 -10.44
C GLN A 199 18.40 -4.37 -10.50
N ASN A 200 18.89 -3.48 -11.35
CA ASN A 200 20.32 -3.15 -11.39
C ASN A 200 20.76 -2.37 -10.15
N LEU A 201 19.94 -1.45 -9.66
CA LEU A 201 20.16 -0.76 -8.38
C LEU A 201 20.25 -1.78 -7.24
N PHE A 202 19.25 -2.68 -7.14
CA PHE A 202 19.17 -3.72 -6.11
C PHE A 202 20.40 -4.65 -6.13
N LYS A 203 20.87 -5.09 -7.29
CA LYS A 203 22.10 -5.91 -7.42
C LYS A 203 23.35 -5.20 -6.89
N GLY A 204 23.36 -3.87 -6.89
CA GLY A 204 24.45 -3.07 -6.36
C GLY A 204 24.34 -2.77 -4.86
N MET A 205 23.29 -3.22 -4.17
CA MET A 205 23.14 -3.05 -2.73
C MET A 205 24.08 -4.00 -1.97
N PRO A 206 24.43 -3.69 -0.70
CA PRO A 206 25.16 -4.62 0.16
C PRO A 206 24.44 -5.94 0.36
N THR A 207 25.11 -6.97 0.90
CA THR A 207 24.45 -8.22 1.27
C THR A 207 23.30 -7.96 2.24
N MET A 208 22.11 -8.46 1.92
CA MET A 208 20.91 -8.28 2.74
C MET A 208 21.10 -8.94 4.11
N LYS A 209 20.80 -8.21 5.17
CA LYS A 209 20.77 -8.77 6.52
C LYS A 209 19.62 -9.75 6.67
N LYS A 210 19.86 -10.87 7.33
CA LYS A 210 18.79 -11.82 7.67
C LYS A 210 17.71 -11.14 8.53
N ALA A 211 16.48 -11.61 8.41
CA ALA A 211 15.40 -11.21 9.28
C ALA A 211 15.75 -11.49 10.74
N LEU A 212 15.43 -10.58 11.64
CA LEU A 212 15.65 -10.76 13.07
C LEU A 212 14.68 -11.84 13.61
N PRO A 213 15.13 -12.70 14.50
CA PRO A 213 14.25 -13.69 15.12
C PRO A 213 13.20 -13.00 16.01
N HIS A 214 12.18 -13.75 16.37
CA HIS A 214 11.25 -13.35 17.42
C HIS A 214 12.02 -13.09 18.73
N PRO A 215 11.81 -11.95 19.42
CA PRO A 215 12.50 -11.68 20.66
C PRO A 215 12.20 -12.78 21.70
N PRO A 216 13.22 -13.28 22.42
CA PRO A 216 12.99 -14.27 23.47
C PRO A 216 12.31 -13.63 24.68
N LYS A 217 11.62 -14.44 25.50
CA LYS A 217 10.88 -13.97 26.67
C LYS A 217 11.77 -13.20 27.65
N GLU A 218 12.99 -13.62 27.81
CA GLU A 218 13.99 -13.05 28.72
C GLU A 218 14.42 -11.63 28.34
N SER A 219 14.14 -11.20 27.10
CA SER A 219 14.40 -9.82 26.67
C SER A 219 13.31 -8.84 27.12
N PHE A 220 12.14 -9.35 27.51
CA PHE A 220 11.08 -8.51 28.06
C PHE A 220 11.24 -8.37 29.58
N PRO A 221 11.06 -7.15 30.14
CA PRO A 221 11.05 -6.98 31.57
C PRO A 221 9.87 -7.71 32.23
N GLU A 222 10.04 -8.19 33.44
CA GLU A 222 8.94 -8.68 34.26
C GLU A 222 8.03 -7.47 34.61
N ASN A 223 6.90 -7.37 33.96
CA ASN A 223 6.04 -6.22 34.08
C ASN A 223 5.21 -6.34 35.37
N THR A 224 5.54 -5.53 36.36
CA THR A 224 4.88 -5.53 37.66
C THR A 224 3.50 -4.83 37.67
N ASP A 225 3.13 -4.13 36.59
CA ASP A 225 1.93 -3.27 36.54
C ASP A 225 0.78 -3.86 35.68
N LEU A 226 0.88 -5.14 35.29
CA LEU A 226 -0.13 -5.81 34.47
C LEU A 226 -1.52 -5.88 35.13
N GLU A 227 -1.63 -5.91 36.44
CA GLU A 227 -2.91 -6.04 37.11
C GLU A 227 -3.72 -4.75 37.13
N THR A 228 -3.09 -3.59 37.35
CA THR A 228 -3.77 -2.29 37.43
C THR A 228 -4.26 -1.81 36.07
N LEU A 229 -3.47 -2.03 35.01
CA LEU A 229 -3.82 -1.64 33.64
C LEU A 229 -4.51 -2.76 32.84
N SER A 230 -4.65 -3.96 33.40
CA SER A 230 -5.12 -5.17 32.70
C SER A 230 -6.53 -5.06 32.12
N LYS A 231 -7.37 -4.19 32.68
CA LYS A 231 -8.75 -3.93 32.22
C LYS A 231 -8.89 -2.69 31.35
N LEU A 232 -7.81 -1.89 31.24
CA LEU A 232 -7.76 -0.67 30.44
C LEU A 232 -6.96 -0.91 29.16
N TYR A 233 -7.23 -0.13 28.12
CA TYR A 233 -6.45 -0.13 26.86
C TYR A 233 -6.38 -1.51 26.16
N LEU A 234 -7.46 -2.28 26.22
CA LEU A 234 -7.53 -3.58 25.53
C LEU A 234 -7.65 -3.40 24.02
N PRO A 235 -7.17 -4.39 23.21
CA PRO A 235 -7.49 -4.43 21.80
C PRO A 235 -9.00 -4.46 21.56
N PRO A 236 -9.49 -3.80 20.50
CA PRO A 236 -10.91 -3.82 20.15
C PRO A 236 -11.38 -5.25 19.88
N LYS A 237 -12.65 -5.53 20.18
CA LYS A 237 -13.27 -6.84 19.97
C LYS A 237 -14.00 -6.93 18.64
N SER A 238 -14.40 -5.79 18.10
CA SER A 238 -15.11 -5.72 16.83
C SER A 238 -14.75 -4.43 16.07
N PRO A 239 -15.03 -4.35 14.76
CA PRO A 239 -14.88 -3.13 13.97
C PRO A 239 -15.63 -1.92 14.54
N LEU A 240 -16.74 -2.13 15.24
CA LEU A 240 -17.56 -1.06 15.84
C LEU A 240 -16.85 -0.28 16.95
N GLU A 241 -15.80 -0.85 17.54
CA GLU A 241 -15.00 -0.20 18.58
C GLU A 241 -13.88 0.67 18.01
N LEU A 242 -13.70 0.69 16.68
CA LEU A 242 -12.71 1.52 16.00
C LEU A 242 -13.21 2.96 15.86
N PRO A 243 -12.29 3.95 15.83
CA PRO A 243 -12.68 5.30 15.51
C PRO A 243 -13.25 5.38 14.09
N TRP A 244 -14.25 6.24 13.90
CA TRP A 244 -14.92 6.40 12.60
C TRP A 244 -13.94 6.79 11.49
N PRO A 245 -13.97 6.12 10.32
CA PRO A 245 -13.13 6.48 9.19
C PRO A 245 -13.50 7.89 8.68
N ARG A 246 -12.54 8.81 8.62
CA ARG A 246 -12.80 10.22 8.28
C ARG A 246 -12.80 10.51 6.79
N GLY A 247 -12.18 9.67 5.98
CA GLY A 247 -12.06 9.86 4.53
C GLY A 247 -13.26 9.38 3.71
N ILE A 248 -14.29 8.85 4.36
CA ILE A 248 -15.53 8.39 3.72
C ILE A 248 -16.66 9.29 4.23
N SER A 249 -17.55 9.75 3.32
CA SER A 249 -18.69 10.54 3.78
C SER A 249 -19.57 9.68 4.70
N LYS A 250 -20.15 10.32 5.71
CA LYS A 250 -21.02 9.63 6.67
C LYS A 250 -22.20 8.93 5.98
N SER A 251 -22.77 9.56 4.93
CA SER A 251 -23.84 8.99 4.12
C SER A 251 -23.45 7.73 3.34
N ASP A 252 -22.17 7.65 2.90
CA ASP A 252 -21.72 6.50 2.11
C ASP A 252 -21.32 5.30 3.01
N VAL A 253 -21.17 5.52 4.30
CA VAL A 253 -20.58 4.57 5.24
C VAL A 253 -21.53 4.14 6.34
N GLU A 254 -22.53 4.97 6.71
CA GLU A 254 -23.50 4.58 7.75
C GLU A 254 -24.18 3.26 7.45
N SER A 255 -24.43 2.96 6.15
CA SER A 255 -24.97 1.66 5.73
C SER A 255 -23.96 0.52 5.80
N LEU A 256 -22.65 0.79 5.68
CA LEU A 256 -21.58 -0.21 5.69
C LEU A 256 -21.06 -0.50 7.11
N TRP A 257 -21.28 0.42 8.05
CA TRP A 257 -20.80 0.34 9.43
C TRP A 257 -21.91 0.10 10.45
N ASP A 258 -23.08 -0.34 10.02
CA ASP A 258 -24.09 -0.73 10.98
C ASP A 258 -23.67 -2.00 11.75
N ALA A 259 -24.27 -2.20 12.91
CA ALA A 259 -23.93 -3.35 13.76
C ALA A 259 -24.15 -4.68 13.04
N LYS A 260 -25.20 -4.76 12.21
CA LYS A 260 -25.59 -5.97 11.49
C LYS A 260 -24.56 -6.36 10.43
N ASP A 261 -24.01 -5.38 9.68
CA ASP A 261 -23.00 -5.63 8.68
C ASP A 261 -21.66 -6.00 9.32
N CYS A 262 -21.31 -5.38 10.45
CA CYS A 262 -20.10 -5.73 11.21
C CYS A 262 -20.19 -7.12 11.88
N GLU A 263 -21.36 -7.57 12.28
CA GLU A 263 -21.57 -8.90 12.89
C GLU A 263 -21.61 -10.02 11.86
N ASN A 264 -22.06 -9.74 10.63
CA ASN A 264 -22.24 -10.73 9.57
C ASN A 264 -21.05 -10.83 8.61
N LEU A 265 -19.89 -10.29 8.96
CA LEU A 265 -18.69 -10.41 8.17
C LEU A 265 -18.27 -11.87 7.98
N THR A 266 -17.98 -12.25 6.74
CA THR A 266 -17.47 -13.58 6.37
C THR A 266 -16.09 -13.48 5.73
N PRO A 267 -15.06 -13.08 6.50
CA PRO A 267 -13.72 -12.86 5.94
C PRO A 267 -13.11 -14.18 5.46
N VAL A 268 -12.52 -14.14 4.27
CA VAL A 268 -11.74 -15.26 3.68
C VAL A 268 -10.28 -15.24 4.16
N LEU A 269 -9.78 -14.04 4.45
CA LEU A 269 -8.44 -13.79 4.98
C LEU A 269 -8.54 -13.16 6.36
N HIS A 270 -7.81 -13.72 7.32
CA HIS A 270 -7.78 -13.29 8.71
C HIS A 270 -6.44 -12.64 9.06
N GLY A 271 -6.45 -11.64 9.94
CA GLY A 271 -5.28 -10.88 10.35
C GLY A 271 -4.37 -11.60 11.35
N GLY A 272 -3.18 -11.04 11.56
CA GLY A 272 -2.22 -11.42 12.59
C GLY A 272 -0.95 -12.11 12.11
N GLU A 273 0.14 -11.92 12.85
CA GLU A 273 1.47 -12.51 12.57
C GLU A 273 1.44 -14.04 12.58
N THR A 274 0.70 -14.63 13.53
CA THR A 274 0.57 -16.09 13.66
C THR A 274 0.01 -16.72 12.39
N LEU A 275 -1.07 -16.16 11.86
CA LEU A 275 -1.70 -16.64 10.63
C LEU A 275 -0.87 -16.31 9.39
N ALA A 276 -0.20 -15.16 9.36
CA ALA A 276 0.70 -14.76 8.29
C ALA A 276 1.84 -15.78 8.10
N ARG A 277 2.50 -16.16 9.20
CA ARG A 277 3.59 -17.15 9.17
C ARG A 277 3.09 -18.57 8.83
N LYS A 278 1.90 -18.94 9.32
CA LYS A 278 1.24 -20.20 8.92
C LYS A 278 0.93 -20.23 7.42
N ALA A 279 0.41 -19.12 6.88
CA ALA A 279 0.13 -18.97 5.45
C ALA A 279 1.42 -19.02 4.61
N LEU A 280 2.49 -18.32 5.02
CA LEU A 280 3.80 -18.38 4.40
C LEU A 280 4.31 -19.83 4.34
N LYS A 281 4.35 -20.52 5.48
CA LYS A 281 4.80 -21.92 5.55
C LYS A 281 3.97 -22.86 4.67
N LYS A 282 2.63 -22.68 4.66
CA LYS A 282 1.72 -23.48 3.81
C LYS A 282 2.01 -23.25 2.33
N LYS A 283 2.15 -22.00 1.89
CA LYS A 283 2.35 -21.64 0.47
C LYS A 283 3.73 -22.02 -0.05
N LEU A 284 4.76 -21.97 0.78
CA LEU A 284 6.12 -22.36 0.38
C LEU A 284 6.42 -23.85 0.59
N LYS A 285 5.44 -24.68 0.99
CA LYS A 285 5.62 -26.13 1.18
C LYS A 285 6.01 -26.85 -0.12
N ASP A 286 5.43 -26.44 -1.25
CA ASP A 286 5.78 -26.97 -2.55
C ASP A 286 6.96 -26.19 -3.12
N ALA A 287 8.17 -26.72 -2.90
CA ALA A 287 9.43 -26.12 -3.33
C ALA A 287 9.52 -25.98 -4.86
N ASN A 288 8.95 -26.93 -5.63
CA ASN A 288 8.97 -26.87 -7.08
C ASN A 288 8.05 -25.78 -7.60
N TRP A 289 6.86 -25.62 -7.01
CA TRP A 289 5.97 -24.49 -7.33
C TRP A 289 6.64 -23.14 -7.00
N VAL A 290 7.30 -23.02 -5.85
CA VAL A 290 8.04 -21.80 -5.46
C VAL A 290 9.10 -21.46 -6.50
N ALA A 291 9.90 -22.45 -6.90
CA ALA A 291 10.99 -22.27 -7.85
C ALA A 291 10.51 -21.92 -9.27
N THR A 292 9.35 -22.43 -9.68
CA THR A 292 8.80 -22.24 -11.03
C THR A 292 7.71 -21.18 -11.11
N PHE A 293 7.38 -20.52 -9.98
CA PHE A 293 6.32 -19.51 -9.94
C PHE A 293 6.58 -18.36 -10.91
N GLU A 294 5.58 -18.07 -11.73
CA GLU A 294 5.55 -16.89 -12.59
C GLU A 294 4.19 -16.19 -12.47
N LYS A 295 4.19 -14.97 -11.97
CA LYS A 295 2.96 -14.18 -11.74
C LYS A 295 2.01 -14.14 -12.95
N PRO A 296 2.47 -13.94 -14.20
CA PRO A 296 1.59 -13.90 -15.36
C PRO A 296 0.88 -15.22 -15.70
N LYS A 297 1.37 -16.35 -15.18
CA LYS A 297 0.82 -17.69 -15.42
C LYS A 297 -0.23 -18.12 -14.39
N THR A 298 -0.59 -17.25 -13.45
CA THR A 298 -1.59 -17.53 -12.41
C THR A 298 -3.02 -17.30 -12.92
N SER A 299 -4.00 -18.01 -12.34
CA SER A 299 -5.42 -17.91 -12.73
C SER A 299 -6.19 -16.94 -11.83
N CYS A 300 -6.94 -16.03 -12.43
CA CYS A 300 -7.80 -15.08 -11.69
C CYS A 300 -9.24 -15.56 -11.50
N THR A 301 -9.62 -16.66 -12.15
CA THR A 301 -10.92 -17.31 -11.97
C THR A 301 -10.86 -18.49 -11.02
N SER A 302 -9.69 -18.78 -10.44
CA SER A 302 -9.54 -19.78 -9.39
C SER A 302 -10.34 -19.36 -8.16
N LEU A 303 -11.21 -20.22 -7.66
CA LEU A 303 -12.01 -19.97 -6.47
C LEU A 303 -11.15 -19.91 -5.19
N GLU A 304 -9.98 -20.56 -5.20
CA GLU A 304 -8.91 -20.37 -4.23
C GLU A 304 -7.75 -19.59 -4.86
N PRO A 305 -7.06 -18.73 -4.09
CA PRO A 305 -5.95 -17.94 -4.62
C PRO A 305 -4.85 -18.80 -5.24
N SER A 306 -4.61 -18.62 -6.54
CA SER A 306 -3.52 -19.25 -7.31
C SER A 306 -2.16 -18.57 -7.09
N THR A 307 -2.12 -17.52 -6.28
CA THR A 307 -0.92 -16.80 -5.82
C THR A 307 -0.66 -17.09 -4.34
N THR A 308 0.35 -16.43 -3.75
CA THR A 308 0.63 -16.57 -2.32
C THR A 308 -0.47 -15.98 -1.43
N ALA A 309 -1.20 -14.96 -1.90
CA ALA A 309 -2.15 -14.14 -1.13
C ALA A 309 -1.55 -13.55 0.17
N LEU A 310 -0.24 -13.30 0.19
CA LEU A 310 0.46 -12.72 1.34
C LEU A 310 0.41 -11.18 1.37
N GLY A 311 -0.19 -10.55 0.35
CA GLY A 311 -0.30 -9.09 0.25
C GLY A 311 -0.84 -8.41 1.50
N PRO A 312 -1.99 -8.84 2.07
CA PRO A 312 -2.52 -8.24 3.29
C PRO A 312 -1.54 -8.27 4.46
N TYR A 313 -0.88 -9.39 4.68
CA TYR A 313 0.08 -9.52 5.79
C TYR A 313 1.32 -8.63 5.62
N LEU A 314 1.77 -8.42 4.38
CA LEU A 314 2.88 -7.50 4.08
C LEU A 314 2.44 -6.03 4.21
N SER A 315 1.20 -5.71 3.83
CA SER A 315 0.67 -4.34 3.92
C SER A 315 0.45 -3.88 5.37
N TRP A 316 -0.08 -4.77 6.22
CA TRP A 316 -0.25 -4.50 7.66
C TRP A 316 1.00 -4.81 8.48
N GLY A 317 2.06 -5.28 7.82
CA GLY A 317 3.33 -5.61 8.47
C GLY A 317 3.27 -6.78 9.44
N CYS A 318 2.25 -7.66 9.33
CA CYS A 318 2.21 -8.93 10.06
C CYS A 318 3.29 -9.91 9.59
N LEU A 319 3.91 -9.63 8.43
CA LEU A 319 4.96 -10.43 7.83
C LEU A 319 6.06 -9.51 7.28
N SER A 320 7.31 -9.81 7.61
CA SER A 320 8.46 -9.06 7.09
C SER A 320 8.78 -9.46 5.64
N PRO A 321 9.06 -8.51 4.73
CA PRO A 321 9.52 -8.82 3.39
C PRO A 321 10.86 -9.58 3.39
N ARG A 322 11.76 -9.34 4.35
CA ARG A 322 13.03 -10.06 4.49
C ARG A 322 12.79 -11.51 4.94
N GLU A 323 11.85 -11.75 5.87
CA GLU A 323 11.45 -13.11 6.26
C GLU A 323 10.93 -13.89 5.05
N VAL A 324 10.06 -13.27 4.24
CA VAL A 324 9.53 -13.88 3.01
C VAL A 324 10.64 -14.16 2.00
N TRP A 325 11.57 -13.20 1.81
CA TRP A 325 12.69 -13.37 0.88
C TRP A 325 13.53 -14.60 1.22
N PHE A 326 14.01 -14.70 2.46
CA PHE A 326 14.84 -15.83 2.88
C PHE A 326 14.09 -17.16 2.96
N ALA A 327 12.78 -17.12 3.25
CA ALA A 327 11.95 -18.33 3.18
C ALA A 327 11.78 -18.84 1.74
N ILE A 328 11.72 -17.95 0.75
CA ILE A 328 11.72 -18.31 -0.67
C ILE A 328 13.08 -18.92 -1.07
N ASP A 329 14.21 -18.32 -0.63
CA ASP A 329 15.56 -18.88 -0.88
C ASP A 329 15.68 -20.30 -0.32
N ASP A 330 15.24 -20.53 0.92
CA ASP A 330 15.23 -21.85 1.55
C ASP A 330 14.36 -22.84 0.78
N ALA A 331 13.18 -22.44 0.34
CA ALA A 331 12.32 -23.30 -0.46
C ALA A 331 12.95 -23.65 -1.84
N ILE A 332 13.52 -22.65 -2.54
CA ILE A 332 14.20 -22.87 -3.82
C ILE A 332 15.37 -23.83 -3.67
N SER A 333 16.15 -23.73 -2.58
CA SER A 333 17.29 -24.63 -2.33
C SER A 333 16.89 -26.11 -2.16
N LYS A 334 15.62 -26.36 -1.81
CA LYS A 334 15.05 -27.71 -1.64
C LYS A 334 14.32 -28.22 -2.88
N SER A 335 14.22 -27.40 -3.93
CA SER A 335 13.51 -27.79 -5.15
C SER A 335 14.34 -28.74 -6.00
N SER A 336 13.66 -29.60 -6.76
CA SER A 336 14.28 -30.55 -7.70
C SER A 336 14.29 -30.03 -9.15
N VAL A 337 13.81 -28.80 -9.40
CA VAL A 337 13.70 -28.27 -10.75
C VAL A 337 15.04 -27.80 -11.29
N THR A 338 15.27 -28.00 -12.59
CA THR A 338 16.50 -27.59 -13.28
C THR A 338 16.51 -26.11 -13.68
N SER A 339 15.34 -25.49 -13.78
CA SER A 339 15.19 -24.08 -14.19
C SER A 339 14.34 -23.31 -13.19
N VAL A 340 14.94 -22.33 -12.54
CA VAL A 340 14.28 -21.48 -11.55
C VAL A 340 13.83 -20.18 -12.20
N SER A 341 12.59 -19.77 -11.93
CA SER A 341 12.04 -18.50 -12.40
C SER A 341 12.79 -17.31 -11.78
N LYS A 342 13.06 -16.31 -12.60
CA LYS A 342 13.85 -15.13 -12.21
C LYS A 342 12.98 -13.88 -12.07
N PRO A 343 13.38 -12.88 -11.26
CA PRO A 343 12.76 -11.56 -11.32
C PRO A 343 12.72 -11.01 -12.76
N PRO A 344 11.66 -10.27 -13.13
CA PRO A 344 10.63 -9.70 -12.26
C PRO A 344 9.40 -10.59 -12.03
N VAL A 345 9.29 -11.78 -12.67
CA VAL A 345 8.07 -12.61 -12.64
C VAL A 345 7.99 -13.58 -11.47
N SER A 346 9.14 -13.96 -10.90
CA SER A 346 9.26 -14.89 -9.77
C SER A 346 8.70 -14.30 -8.46
N LEU A 347 8.62 -15.11 -7.39
CA LEU A 347 8.22 -14.63 -6.05
C LEU A 347 9.18 -13.54 -5.51
N HIS A 348 10.49 -13.70 -5.65
CA HIS A 348 11.44 -12.62 -5.35
C HIS A 348 11.13 -11.36 -6.16
N GLY A 349 10.77 -11.52 -7.44
CA GLY A 349 10.37 -10.42 -8.30
C GLY A 349 9.16 -9.65 -7.77
N GLN A 350 8.23 -10.30 -7.05
CA GLN A 350 7.08 -9.62 -6.45
C GLN A 350 7.49 -8.72 -5.27
N LEU A 351 8.47 -9.14 -4.47
CA LEU A 351 9.04 -8.29 -3.41
C LEU A 351 9.82 -7.11 -4.00
N LEU A 352 10.57 -7.33 -5.08
CA LEU A 352 11.25 -6.24 -5.79
C LEU A 352 10.27 -5.23 -6.40
N TRP A 353 9.12 -5.68 -6.93
CA TRP A 353 8.06 -4.78 -7.38
C TRP A 353 7.52 -3.93 -6.22
N ARG A 354 7.34 -4.54 -5.04
CA ARG A 354 6.88 -3.81 -3.84
C ARG A 354 7.87 -2.71 -3.46
N ASP A 355 9.16 -3.04 -3.36
CA ASP A 355 10.19 -2.05 -3.04
C ASP A 355 10.31 -0.95 -4.11
N PHE A 356 10.22 -1.32 -5.39
CA PHE A 356 10.22 -0.36 -6.49
C PHE A 356 9.04 0.63 -6.39
N ASN A 357 7.85 0.14 -6.07
CA ASN A 357 6.67 0.99 -5.92
C ASN A 357 6.84 1.97 -4.74
N ASN A 358 7.38 1.50 -3.61
CA ASN A 358 7.68 2.35 -2.45
C ASN A 358 8.74 3.41 -2.80
N LEU A 359 9.77 3.04 -3.55
CA LEU A 359 10.80 3.98 -4.00
C LEU A 359 10.24 5.06 -4.94
N MET A 360 9.30 4.70 -5.83
CA MET A 360 8.66 5.66 -6.73
C MET A 360 7.76 6.63 -5.99
N ALA A 361 7.00 6.14 -5.00
CA ALA A 361 6.16 7.00 -4.15
C ALA A 361 7.01 7.98 -3.35
N HIS A 362 8.07 7.49 -2.70
CA HIS A 362 9.04 8.33 -1.98
C HIS A 362 9.63 9.42 -2.89
N ASP A 363 10.10 9.05 -4.07
CA ASP A 363 10.70 9.99 -5.01
C ASP A 363 9.69 11.02 -5.55
N ALA A 364 8.44 10.63 -5.82
CA ALA A 364 7.38 11.57 -6.22
C ALA A 364 7.08 12.57 -5.10
N ASN A 365 6.88 12.10 -3.87
CA ASN A 365 6.57 12.93 -2.72
C ASN A 365 7.74 13.83 -2.30
N THR A 366 8.98 13.43 -2.52
CA THR A 366 10.15 14.30 -2.31
C THR A 366 10.13 15.50 -3.25
N HIS A 367 9.62 15.35 -4.49
CA HIS A 367 9.54 16.44 -5.46
C HIS A 367 8.29 17.32 -5.27
N HIS A 368 7.13 16.68 -5.06
CA HIS A 368 5.88 17.36 -4.82
C HIS A 368 5.07 16.57 -3.77
N PRO A 369 5.13 17.02 -2.52
CA PRO A 369 4.52 16.35 -1.39
C PRO A 369 3.03 16.03 -1.59
N GLY A 370 2.64 14.79 -1.32
CA GLY A 370 1.26 14.34 -1.45
C GLY A 370 0.79 14.05 -2.87
N SER A 371 1.64 14.26 -3.89
CA SER A 371 1.23 14.11 -5.29
C SER A 371 1.07 12.66 -5.75
N TRP A 372 1.58 11.68 -4.99
CA TRP A 372 1.66 10.29 -5.46
C TRP A 372 0.31 9.70 -5.90
N ASN A 373 -0.74 9.91 -5.13
CA ASN A 373 -2.08 9.39 -5.42
C ASN A 373 -2.98 10.40 -6.14
N HIS A 374 -2.38 11.40 -6.81
CA HIS A 374 -3.07 12.45 -7.55
C HIS A 374 -2.52 12.60 -8.97
N ILE A 375 -3.36 13.11 -9.87
CA ILE A 375 -2.94 13.51 -11.21
C ILE A 375 -2.10 14.77 -11.11
N GLU A 376 -2.58 15.75 -10.34
CA GLU A 376 -1.93 17.04 -10.18
C GLU A 376 -0.60 16.92 -9.41
N GLY A 377 0.45 17.48 -9.96
CA GLY A 377 1.77 17.54 -9.33
C GLY A 377 2.56 16.24 -9.34
N ASN A 378 1.99 15.12 -9.76
CA ASN A 378 2.69 13.86 -9.84
C ASN A 378 3.58 13.79 -11.08
N LYS A 379 4.89 13.88 -10.88
CA LYS A 379 5.89 13.90 -11.98
C LYS A 379 5.89 12.63 -12.85
N TYR A 380 5.30 11.54 -12.39
CA TYR A 380 5.20 10.29 -13.13
C TYR A 380 3.88 10.16 -13.87
N CYS A 381 2.89 11.01 -13.56
CA CYS A 381 1.57 10.95 -14.15
C CYS A 381 1.45 11.80 -15.41
N ARG A 382 0.89 11.23 -16.48
CA ARG A 382 0.34 11.98 -17.60
C ARG A 382 -1.05 12.44 -17.25
N GLU A 383 -1.31 13.70 -17.48
CA GLU A 383 -2.65 14.24 -17.36
C GLU A 383 -3.49 13.75 -18.53
N VAL A 384 -4.37 12.82 -18.26
CA VAL A 384 -5.39 12.32 -19.18
C VAL A 384 -6.71 12.98 -18.80
N PRO A 385 -7.46 13.56 -19.75
CA PRO A 385 -8.73 14.25 -19.48
C PRO A 385 -9.85 13.22 -19.29
N TRP A 386 -9.93 12.66 -18.08
CA TRP A 386 -10.98 11.72 -17.69
C TRP A 386 -12.33 12.41 -17.57
N ASP A 387 -13.40 11.69 -17.86
CA ASP A 387 -14.76 12.14 -17.65
C ASP A 387 -15.15 11.99 -16.16
N ASP A 388 -16.23 12.66 -15.77
CA ASP A 388 -16.85 12.56 -14.45
C ASP A 388 -18.32 12.16 -14.64
N ASP A 389 -18.64 10.87 -14.31
CA ASP A 389 -19.99 10.33 -14.34
C ASP A 389 -20.23 9.50 -13.06
N PRO A 390 -20.91 10.10 -12.07
CA PRO A 390 -21.20 9.42 -10.80
C PRO A 390 -22.05 8.15 -10.95
N MET A 391 -22.92 8.06 -11.96
CA MET A 391 -23.78 6.90 -12.19
C MET A 391 -22.98 5.70 -12.71
N LEU A 392 -22.11 5.94 -13.69
CA LEU A 392 -21.19 4.91 -14.20
C LEU A 392 -20.22 4.46 -13.12
N LEU A 393 -19.68 5.42 -12.32
CA LEU A 393 -18.79 5.12 -11.21
C LEU A 393 -19.47 4.26 -10.14
N LYS A 394 -20.71 4.59 -9.78
CA LYS A 394 -21.51 3.81 -8.83
C LYS A 394 -21.75 2.39 -9.34
N ALA A 395 -22.19 2.24 -10.57
CA ALA A 395 -22.45 0.94 -11.17
C ALA A 395 -21.18 0.06 -11.19
N TRP A 396 -20.02 0.65 -11.49
CA TRP A 396 -18.74 -0.05 -11.41
C TRP A 396 -18.39 -0.47 -9.98
N LYS A 397 -18.53 0.41 -9.00
CA LYS A 397 -18.26 0.12 -7.58
C LYS A 397 -19.11 -1.02 -7.04
N GLU A 398 -20.38 -1.07 -7.46
CA GLU A 398 -21.37 -2.06 -7.00
C GLU A 398 -21.32 -3.38 -7.79
N GLY A 399 -20.51 -3.48 -8.85
CA GLY A 399 -20.50 -4.65 -9.74
C GLY A 399 -21.81 -4.84 -10.47
N ASN A 400 -22.29 -3.76 -11.09
CA ASN A 400 -23.57 -3.63 -11.80
C ASN A 400 -23.37 -3.03 -13.21
N THR A 401 -22.28 -3.42 -13.85
CA THR A 401 -21.89 -2.88 -15.17
C THR A 401 -22.57 -3.56 -16.35
N GLY A 402 -23.23 -4.69 -16.11
CA GLY A 402 -23.77 -5.56 -17.15
C GLY A 402 -22.72 -6.42 -17.85
N TYR A 403 -21.47 -6.37 -17.40
CA TYR A 403 -20.38 -7.27 -17.83
C TYR A 403 -20.10 -8.30 -16.73
N PRO A 404 -20.60 -9.55 -16.85
CA PRO A 404 -20.64 -10.51 -15.75
C PRO A 404 -19.31 -10.79 -15.07
N TRP A 405 -18.22 -10.78 -15.83
CA TRP A 405 -16.90 -11.03 -15.24
C TRP A 405 -16.34 -9.82 -14.49
N ILE A 406 -16.61 -8.58 -14.97
CA ILE A 406 -16.26 -7.34 -14.25
C ILE A 406 -17.09 -7.26 -12.96
N ASP A 407 -18.38 -7.52 -13.05
CA ASP A 407 -19.30 -7.51 -11.91
C ASP A 407 -18.90 -8.55 -10.86
N ALA A 408 -18.57 -9.77 -11.28
CA ALA A 408 -18.09 -10.81 -10.40
C ALA A 408 -16.80 -10.40 -9.65
N ALA A 409 -15.87 -9.74 -10.33
CA ALA A 409 -14.63 -9.27 -9.70
C ALA A 409 -14.87 -8.14 -8.69
N MET A 410 -15.74 -7.19 -8.99
CA MET A 410 -16.09 -6.09 -8.08
C MET A 410 -16.88 -6.61 -6.87
N ARG A 411 -17.81 -7.54 -7.07
CA ARG A 411 -18.55 -8.19 -5.97
C ARG A 411 -17.66 -9.09 -5.10
N GLN A 412 -16.68 -9.80 -5.69
CA GLN A 412 -15.66 -10.48 -4.88
C GLN A 412 -14.87 -9.49 -4.03
N LEU A 413 -14.47 -8.34 -4.60
CA LEU A 413 -13.76 -7.32 -3.85
C LEU A 413 -14.55 -6.85 -2.63
N ALA A 414 -15.84 -6.56 -2.81
CA ALA A 414 -16.72 -6.13 -1.73
C ALA A 414 -16.93 -7.23 -0.65
N GLN A 415 -17.06 -8.49 -1.05
CA GLN A 415 -17.32 -9.62 -0.16
C GLN A 415 -16.08 -10.13 0.57
N GLU A 416 -14.91 -10.14 -0.09
CA GLU A 416 -13.71 -10.80 0.41
C GLU A 416 -12.56 -9.81 0.73
N GLY A 417 -12.66 -8.53 0.34
CA GLY A 417 -11.58 -7.55 0.48
C GLY A 417 -10.34 -7.87 -0.35
N TRP A 418 -10.46 -8.80 -1.29
CA TRP A 418 -9.33 -9.26 -2.10
C TRP A 418 -9.80 -9.76 -3.46
N ILE A 419 -9.06 -9.43 -4.51
CA ILE A 419 -9.19 -10.03 -5.85
C ILE A 419 -7.82 -10.27 -6.45
N HIS A 420 -7.74 -11.26 -7.33
CA HIS A 420 -6.52 -11.61 -8.06
C HIS A 420 -6.00 -10.43 -8.89
N HIS A 421 -4.67 -10.28 -9.05
CA HIS A 421 -4.08 -9.15 -9.78
C HIS A 421 -4.59 -8.98 -11.22
N LEU A 422 -4.87 -10.06 -11.96
CA LEU A 422 -5.48 -9.96 -13.30
C LEU A 422 -6.92 -9.47 -13.25
N GLY A 423 -7.68 -9.77 -12.19
CA GLY A 423 -8.97 -9.15 -11.91
C GLY A 423 -8.84 -7.64 -11.73
N ARG A 424 -7.86 -7.21 -10.90
CA ARG A 424 -7.56 -5.77 -10.71
C ARG A 424 -7.21 -5.09 -12.03
N HIS A 425 -6.42 -5.75 -12.88
CA HIS A 425 -6.07 -5.25 -14.22
C HIS A 425 -7.31 -5.00 -15.08
N ALA A 426 -8.23 -5.95 -15.11
CA ALA A 426 -9.40 -5.85 -15.96
C ALA A 426 -10.39 -4.80 -15.46
N VAL A 427 -10.73 -4.78 -14.17
CA VAL A 427 -11.68 -3.81 -13.63
C VAL A 427 -11.13 -2.39 -13.66
N ALA A 428 -9.83 -2.20 -13.47
CA ALA A 428 -9.18 -0.89 -13.59
C ALA A 428 -9.10 -0.43 -15.06
N CYS A 429 -8.79 -1.33 -15.99
CA CYS A 429 -8.84 -1.03 -17.42
C CYS A 429 -10.26 -0.63 -17.85
N PHE A 430 -11.27 -1.38 -17.38
CA PHE A 430 -12.68 -1.12 -17.67
C PHE A 430 -13.13 0.26 -17.16
N LEU A 431 -12.81 0.59 -15.89
CA LEU A 431 -13.11 1.91 -15.33
C LEU A 431 -12.49 3.05 -16.14
N THR A 432 -11.25 2.89 -16.55
CA THR A 432 -10.43 3.96 -17.13
C THR A 432 -10.43 3.90 -18.67
N ARG A 433 -9.32 3.66 -19.27
CA ARG A 433 -9.03 3.73 -20.72
C ARG A 433 -9.72 2.67 -21.58
N GLY A 434 -10.27 1.60 -20.98
CA GLY A 434 -10.92 0.52 -21.70
C GLY A 434 -12.34 0.90 -22.11
N ASP A 435 -13.19 1.25 -21.15
CA ASP A 435 -14.62 1.33 -21.36
C ASP A 435 -15.24 2.62 -20.82
N LEU A 436 -15.18 2.91 -19.50
CA LEU A 436 -15.95 3.99 -18.89
C LEU A 436 -15.28 5.36 -18.96
N TRP A 437 -13.98 5.44 -19.21
CA TRP A 437 -13.18 6.67 -19.29
C TRP A 437 -13.24 7.55 -18.04
N LEU A 438 -13.36 6.93 -16.85
CA LEU A 438 -13.40 7.65 -15.57
C LEU A 438 -12.01 7.75 -14.94
N SER A 439 -11.84 8.73 -14.03
CA SER A 439 -10.56 8.96 -13.37
C SER A 439 -10.07 7.74 -12.58
N TRP A 440 -8.79 7.43 -12.75
CA TRP A 440 -8.13 6.40 -11.97
C TRP A 440 -8.07 6.73 -10.46
N GLU A 441 -8.12 8.02 -10.08
CA GLU A 441 -8.15 8.45 -8.67
C GLU A 441 -9.39 7.92 -7.95
N GLU A 442 -10.54 7.90 -8.62
CA GLU A 442 -11.78 7.35 -8.06
C GLU A 442 -11.69 5.83 -7.85
N GLY A 443 -11.08 5.13 -8.79
CA GLY A 443 -10.78 3.72 -8.64
C GLY A 443 -9.79 3.44 -7.51
N ALA A 444 -8.75 4.26 -7.39
CA ALA A 444 -7.75 4.16 -6.32
C ALA A 444 -8.38 4.36 -4.93
N LYS A 445 -9.25 5.37 -4.76
CA LYS A 445 -10.01 5.61 -3.52
C LYS A 445 -10.89 4.42 -3.15
N HIS A 446 -11.59 3.83 -4.13
CA HIS A 446 -12.44 2.66 -3.89
C HIS A 446 -11.60 1.44 -3.47
N PHE A 447 -10.48 1.18 -4.13
CA PHE A 447 -9.58 0.08 -3.78
C PHE A 447 -8.92 0.27 -2.42
N GLU A 448 -8.56 1.51 -2.07
CA GLU A 448 -8.05 1.87 -0.75
C GLU A 448 -9.03 1.50 0.37
N ALA A 449 -10.33 1.75 0.13
CA ALA A 449 -11.38 1.44 1.09
C ALA A 449 -11.61 -0.07 1.26
N GLN A 450 -11.59 -0.83 0.16
CA GLN A 450 -12.02 -2.23 0.11
C GLN A 450 -10.90 -3.25 0.33
N LEU A 451 -9.71 -3.01 -0.26
CA LEU A 451 -8.66 -4.02 -0.28
C LEU A 451 -8.00 -4.21 1.09
N LEU A 452 -7.93 -5.45 1.55
CA LEU A 452 -7.16 -5.85 2.73
C LEU A 452 -5.66 -5.56 2.57
N ASP A 453 -5.15 -5.62 1.34
CA ASP A 453 -3.76 -5.33 0.99
C ASP A 453 -3.54 -3.91 0.45
N ALA A 454 -4.48 -2.98 0.68
CA ALA A 454 -4.29 -1.60 0.32
C ALA A 454 -3.04 -1.02 1.01
N ASP A 455 -2.19 -0.42 0.20
CA ASP A 455 -0.93 0.19 0.59
C ASP A 455 -0.77 1.49 -0.21
N TYR A 456 -0.34 2.56 0.43
CA TYR A 456 -0.24 3.88 -0.18
C TYR A 456 0.56 3.88 -1.48
N SER A 457 1.75 3.28 -1.44
CA SER A 457 2.66 3.26 -2.58
C SER A 457 2.19 2.32 -3.68
N LEU A 458 1.76 1.10 -3.30
CA LEU A 458 1.38 0.06 -4.25
C LEU A 458 0.06 0.39 -4.95
N ASN A 459 -0.91 0.96 -4.23
CA ASN A 459 -2.20 1.33 -4.80
C ASN A 459 -1.99 2.40 -5.90
N GLY A 460 -1.32 3.50 -5.58
CA GLY A 460 -1.03 4.57 -6.55
C GLY A 460 -0.24 4.07 -7.76
N PHE A 461 0.83 3.28 -7.54
CA PHE A 461 1.61 2.73 -8.64
C PHE A 461 0.77 1.87 -9.60
N ASN A 462 -0.03 0.94 -9.05
CA ASN A 462 -0.83 0.05 -9.87
C ASN A 462 -1.91 0.80 -10.65
N TRP A 463 -2.53 1.84 -10.07
CA TRP A 463 -3.50 2.66 -10.78
C TRP A 463 -2.87 3.50 -11.89
N LEU A 464 -1.70 4.10 -11.66
CA LEU A 464 -0.92 4.78 -12.71
C LEU A 464 -0.55 3.82 -13.85
N TRP A 465 -0.15 2.59 -13.51
CA TRP A 465 0.17 1.54 -14.48
C TRP A 465 -1.04 1.12 -15.31
N LEU A 466 -2.17 0.80 -14.64
CA LEU A 466 -3.33 0.20 -15.28
C LEU A 466 -4.16 1.20 -16.10
N SER A 467 -4.20 2.47 -15.68
CA SER A 467 -4.76 3.57 -16.47
C SER A 467 -3.87 4.00 -17.65
N CYS A 468 -2.64 3.50 -17.72
CA CYS A 468 -1.60 3.99 -18.61
C CYS A 468 -1.27 5.49 -18.41
N SER A 469 -1.57 6.05 -17.24
CA SER A 469 -1.18 7.42 -16.89
C SER A 469 0.29 7.52 -16.47
N GLY A 470 0.90 6.42 -15.99
CA GLY A 470 2.31 6.36 -15.61
C GLY A 470 2.90 4.96 -15.79
N PHE A 471 4.23 4.83 -15.91
CA PHE A 471 5.03 3.62 -15.95
C PHE A 471 4.73 2.61 -17.08
N PHE A 472 3.49 2.45 -17.51
CA PHE A 472 3.06 1.59 -18.60
C PHE A 472 2.49 2.41 -19.76
N TYR A 473 2.89 2.08 -20.99
CA TYR A 473 2.63 2.94 -22.17
C TYR A 473 1.85 2.25 -23.28
N GLN A 474 1.50 0.96 -23.09
CA GLN A 474 0.85 0.18 -24.13
C GLN A 474 -0.69 0.28 -24.00
N TYR A 475 -1.22 1.49 -24.07
CA TYR A 475 -2.65 1.78 -23.89
C TYR A 475 -3.57 1.04 -24.87
N PHE A 476 -3.05 0.62 -26.03
CA PHE A 476 -3.76 -0.20 -27.02
C PHE A 476 -4.02 -1.65 -26.55
N ARG A 477 -3.41 -2.10 -25.47
CA ARG A 477 -3.66 -3.42 -24.88
C ARG A 477 -4.82 -3.32 -23.87
N CYS A 478 -6.07 -3.27 -24.37
CA CYS A 478 -7.25 -3.33 -23.52
C CYS A 478 -7.63 -4.78 -23.18
N TYR A 479 -8.10 -4.98 -21.97
CA TYR A 479 -8.64 -6.26 -21.52
C TYR A 479 -10.10 -6.33 -21.95
N SER A 480 -10.46 -7.29 -22.81
CA SER A 480 -11.87 -7.51 -23.16
C SER A 480 -12.63 -8.04 -21.94
N PRO A 481 -13.72 -7.38 -21.50
CA PRO A 481 -14.52 -7.83 -20.37
C PRO A 481 -15.26 -9.15 -20.63
N ILE A 482 -15.28 -9.60 -21.89
CA ILE A 482 -15.94 -10.83 -22.33
C ILE A 482 -14.91 -11.94 -22.58
N ALA A 483 -13.91 -11.68 -23.43
CA ALA A 483 -13.01 -12.72 -23.96
C ALA A 483 -11.84 -13.05 -23.05
N PHE A 484 -11.40 -12.11 -22.21
CA PHE A 484 -10.15 -12.23 -21.45
C PHE A 484 -10.11 -13.48 -20.56
N GLN A 485 -11.20 -13.82 -19.89
CA GLN A 485 -11.26 -14.98 -18.99
C GLN A 485 -12.03 -16.18 -19.51
N LYS A 486 -12.78 -16.05 -20.58
CA LYS A 486 -13.61 -17.12 -21.13
C LYS A 486 -12.84 -18.42 -21.42
N LYS A 487 -11.57 -18.31 -21.84
CA LYS A 487 -10.70 -19.47 -22.06
C LYS A 487 -10.25 -20.18 -20.78
N ASN A 488 -10.15 -19.45 -19.65
CA ASN A 488 -9.66 -19.98 -18.37
C ASN A 488 -10.80 -20.52 -17.50
N ASP A 489 -12.02 -20.01 -17.70
CA ASP A 489 -13.23 -20.44 -17.02
C ASP A 489 -14.40 -20.53 -18.02
N PRO A 490 -14.37 -21.50 -18.97
CA PRO A 490 -15.37 -21.59 -20.05
C PRO A 490 -16.78 -21.86 -19.51
N ASN A 491 -16.92 -22.41 -18.32
CA ASN A 491 -18.18 -22.69 -17.67
C ASN A 491 -18.69 -21.53 -16.80
N GLY A 492 -17.90 -20.47 -16.61
CA GLY A 492 -18.26 -19.31 -15.82
C GLY A 492 -18.47 -19.62 -14.33
N GLN A 493 -17.71 -20.55 -13.75
CA GLN A 493 -17.85 -20.92 -12.32
C GLN A 493 -17.60 -19.72 -11.40
N TYR A 494 -16.62 -18.89 -11.76
CA TYR A 494 -16.34 -17.66 -11.04
C TYR A 494 -17.51 -16.67 -11.08
N ILE A 495 -18.10 -16.45 -12.27
CA ILE A 495 -19.27 -15.60 -12.43
C ILE A 495 -20.45 -16.15 -11.62
N ARG A 496 -20.72 -17.46 -11.69
CA ARG A 496 -21.83 -18.10 -10.95
C ARG A 496 -21.71 -17.95 -9.45
N LYS A 497 -20.48 -17.90 -8.91
CA LYS A 497 -20.23 -17.69 -7.47
C LYS A 497 -20.59 -16.27 -7.03
N TYR A 498 -20.13 -15.26 -7.78
CA TYR A 498 -20.24 -13.86 -7.34
C TYR A 498 -21.40 -13.08 -7.99
N VAL A 499 -22.04 -13.65 -9.00
CA VAL A 499 -23.23 -13.09 -9.67
C VAL A 499 -24.31 -14.18 -9.67
N PRO A 500 -24.92 -14.46 -8.50
CA PRO A 500 -25.82 -15.60 -8.32
C PRO A 500 -27.08 -15.54 -9.18
N GLU A 501 -27.52 -14.36 -9.59
CA GLU A 501 -28.63 -14.18 -10.54
C GLU A 501 -28.35 -14.82 -11.91
N LEU A 502 -27.10 -14.95 -12.31
CA LEU A 502 -26.68 -15.59 -13.56
C LEU A 502 -26.36 -17.10 -13.44
N LYS A 503 -26.55 -17.68 -12.25
CA LYS A 503 -26.13 -19.07 -11.97
C LYS A 503 -26.68 -20.12 -12.94
N ASN A 504 -27.88 -19.92 -13.48
CA ASN A 504 -28.58 -20.85 -14.38
C ASN A 504 -28.38 -20.49 -15.87
N VAL A 505 -27.70 -19.41 -16.20
CA VAL A 505 -27.44 -19.01 -17.59
C VAL A 505 -26.52 -20.06 -18.24
N PRO A 506 -26.85 -20.58 -19.45
CA PRO A 506 -25.96 -21.53 -20.14
C PRO A 506 -24.55 -20.97 -20.35
N SER A 507 -23.53 -21.83 -20.23
CA SER A 507 -22.11 -21.44 -20.33
C SER A 507 -21.77 -20.68 -21.62
N LYS A 508 -22.49 -20.95 -22.70
CA LYS A 508 -22.34 -20.24 -23.98
C LYS A 508 -22.56 -18.74 -23.83
N PHE A 509 -23.48 -18.33 -22.95
CA PHE A 509 -23.93 -16.94 -22.80
C PHE A 509 -23.51 -16.29 -21.47
N ILE A 510 -22.83 -17.03 -20.58
CA ILE A 510 -22.53 -16.57 -19.21
C ILE A 510 -21.67 -15.30 -19.18
N TYR A 511 -20.84 -15.06 -20.20
CA TYR A 511 -20.00 -13.86 -20.32
C TYR A 511 -20.68 -12.71 -21.09
N SER A 512 -21.76 -12.99 -21.80
CA SER A 512 -22.53 -12.02 -22.61
C SER A 512 -24.01 -12.40 -22.62
N PRO A 513 -24.72 -12.32 -21.47
CA PRO A 513 -26.11 -12.76 -21.36
C PRO A 513 -27.07 -12.02 -22.30
N TRP A 514 -26.79 -10.78 -22.67
CA TRP A 514 -27.57 -10.00 -23.64
C TRP A 514 -27.58 -10.59 -25.06
N GLU A 515 -26.67 -11.49 -25.39
CA GLU A 515 -26.65 -12.21 -26.66
C GLU A 515 -27.55 -13.48 -26.64
N ALA A 516 -28.08 -13.85 -25.46
CA ALA A 516 -28.91 -15.02 -25.31
C ALA A 516 -30.34 -14.76 -25.80
N PRO A 517 -31.03 -15.77 -26.40
CA PRO A 517 -32.45 -15.68 -26.70
C PRO A 517 -33.29 -15.36 -25.45
N ALA A 518 -34.33 -14.55 -25.57
CA ALA A 518 -35.18 -14.16 -24.44
C ALA A 518 -35.77 -15.39 -23.70
N SER A 519 -36.11 -16.46 -24.42
CA SER A 519 -36.59 -17.71 -23.81
C SER A 519 -35.52 -18.38 -22.95
N THR A 520 -34.27 -18.32 -23.37
CA THR A 520 -33.12 -18.87 -22.58
C THR A 520 -32.94 -18.11 -21.28
N LEU A 521 -32.98 -16.76 -21.32
CA LEU A 521 -32.89 -15.93 -20.13
C LEU A 521 -34.06 -16.14 -19.18
N LYS A 522 -35.27 -16.19 -19.72
CA LYS A 522 -36.49 -16.47 -18.93
C LYS A 522 -36.38 -17.83 -18.21
N ASN A 523 -35.92 -18.87 -18.90
CA ASN A 523 -35.71 -20.20 -18.29
C ASN A 523 -34.60 -20.20 -17.22
N ALA A 524 -33.64 -19.31 -17.36
CA ALA A 524 -32.57 -19.11 -16.35
C ALA A 524 -32.99 -18.20 -15.19
N GLY A 525 -34.19 -17.58 -15.24
CA GLY A 525 -34.68 -16.64 -14.25
C GLY A 525 -34.05 -15.25 -14.35
N VAL A 526 -33.54 -14.89 -15.54
CA VAL A 526 -32.86 -13.59 -15.77
C VAL A 526 -33.76 -12.67 -16.59
N ILE A 527 -33.93 -11.46 -16.09
CA ILE A 527 -34.63 -10.35 -16.75
C ILE A 527 -33.65 -9.19 -16.85
N LEU A 528 -33.11 -8.97 -18.07
CA LEU A 528 -32.19 -7.86 -18.29
C LEU A 528 -32.90 -6.51 -18.10
N GLY A 529 -32.24 -5.62 -17.37
CA GLY A 529 -32.80 -4.32 -16.97
C GLY A 529 -33.59 -4.36 -15.66
N ASP A 530 -33.84 -5.56 -15.10
CA ASP A 530 -34.51 -5.76 -13.81
C ASP A 530 -33.57 -6.42 -12.78
N ASN A 531 -33.42 -7.75 -12.84
CA ASN A 531 -32.57 -8.46 -11.87
C ASN A 531 -31.09 -8.60 -12.31
N TYR A 532 -30.77 -8.30 -13.57
CA TYR A 532 -29.39 -8.11 -14.03
C TYR A 532 -29.36 -6.98 -15.09
N PRO A 533 -28.39 -6.05 -15.04
CA PRO A 533 -28.39 -4.90 -15.94
C PRO A 533 -28.01 -5.27 -17.38
N TYR A 534 -28.42 -4.41 -18.33
CA TYR A 534 -27.79 -4.36 -19.65
C TYR A 534 -26.36 -3.81 -19.54
N PRO A 535 -25.45 -4.13 -20.50
CA PRO A 535 -24.14 -3.48 -20.57
C PRO A 535 -24.25 -1.95 -20.57
N LEU A 536 -23.52 -1.28 -19.68
CA LEU A 536 -23.48 0.19 -19.58
C LEU A 536 -22.99 0.85 -20.85
N VAL A 537 -22.11 0.21 -21.57
CA VAL A 537 -21.46 0.69 -22.80
C VAL A 537 -21.28 -0.47 -23.78
N ASP A 538 -21.12 -0.19 -25.07
CA ASP A 538 -20.66 -1.16 -26.07
C ASP A 538 -19.12 -1.20 -26.09
N HIS A 539 -18.53 -2.26 -25.53
CA HIS A 539 -17.07 -2.42 -25.41
C HIS A 539 -16.32 -2.22 -26.73
N LYS A 540 -16.86 -2.69 -27.85
CA LYS A 540 -16.19 -2.61 -29.14
C LYS A 540 -16.07 -1.17 -29.64
N THR A 541 -17.11 -0.39 -29.43
CA THR A 541 -17.15 1.03 -29.81
C THR A 541 -16.32 1.87 -28.85
N THR A 542 -16.61 1.79 -27.54
CA THR A 542 -15.98 2.63 -26.53
C THR A 542 -14.48 2.38 -26.40
N SER A 543 -14.02 1.12 -26.46
CA SER A 543 -12.58 0.82 -26.39
C SER A 543 -11.80 1.40 -27.58
N LYS A 544 -12.41 1.47 -28.77
CA LYS A 544 -11.80 2.09 -29.95
C LYS A 544 -11.73 3.62 -29.82
N GLU A 545 -12.82 4.24 -29.36
CA GLU A 545 -12.88 5.69 -29.11
C GLU A 545 -11.88 6.10 -28.04
N ASN A 546 -11.82 5.36 -26.93
CA ASN A 546 -10.92 5.61 -25.81
C ASN A 546 -9.44 5.43 -26.21
N MET A 547 -9.10 4.49 -27.11
CA MET A 547 -7.75 4.42 -27.70
C MET A 547 -7.40 5.70 -28.46
N GLY A 548 -8.37 6.29 -29.18
CA GLY A 548 -8.18 7.59 -29.85
C GLY A 548 -7.92 8.72 -28.85
N ARG A 549 -8.72 8.79 -27.78
CA ARG A 549 -8.59 9.76 -26.68
C ARG A 549 -7.22 9.61 -25.96
N MET A 550 -6.78 8.37 -25.69
CA MET A 550 -5.45 8.11 -25.12
C MET A 550 -4.32 8.59 -26.01
N LYS A 551 -4.40 8.33 -27.32
CA LYS A 551 -3.41 8.82 -28.28
C LYS A 551 -3.30 10.34 -28.24
N GLN A 552 -4.44 11.04 -28.29
CA GLN A 552 -4.50 12.49 -28.20
C GLN A 552 -3.87 13.03 -26.90
N ALA A 553 -4.23 12.42 -25.74
CA ALA A 553 -3.64 12.81 -24.45
C ALA A 553 -2.12 12.61 -24.41
N TYR A 554 -1.59 11.54 -25.01
CA TYR A 554 -0.15 11.29 -25.12
C TYR A 554 0.56 12.29 -26.01
N ASP A 555 -0.05 12.68 -27.15
CA ASP A 555 0.51 13.68 -28.06
C ASP A 555 0.55 15.05 -27.36
N GLN A 556 -0.53 15.48 -26.72
CA GLN A 556 -0.60 16.71 -25.93
C GLN A 556 0.43 16.75 -24.80
N HIS A 557 0.57 15.65 -24.04
CA HIS A 557 1.59 15.56 -22.98
C HIS A 557 3.00 15.73 -23.53
N LYS A 558 3.32 15.10 -24.67
CA LYS A 558 4.62 15.22 -25.33
C LYS A 558 4.92 16.66 -25.75
N GLU A 559 3.94 17.36 -26.32
CA GLU A 559 4.05 18.76 -26.71
C GLU A 559 4.29 19.67 -25.49
N ARG A 560 3.52 19.46 -24.41
CA ARG A 560 3.69 20.20 -23.16
C ARG A 560 5.09 20.02 -22.57
N VAL A 561 5.56 18.79 -22.43
CA VAL A 561 6.91 18.49 -21.89
C VAL A 561 8.00 19.12 -22.76
N ALA A 562 7.84 19.12 -24.08
CA ALA A 562 8.78 19.77 -24.98
C ALA A 562 8.79 21.31 -24.82
N ALA A 563 7.61 21.92 -24.64
CA ALA A 563 7.48 23.37 -24.41
C ALA A 563 8.09 23.78 -23.05
N GLU A 564 7.84 23.02 -21.98
CA GLU A 564 8.43 23.24 -20.65
C GLU A 564 9.96 23.14 -20.69
N ALA A 565 10.51 22.13 -21.38
CA ALA A 565 11.95 21.96 -21.54
C ALA A 565 12.57 23.12 -22.32
N ALA A 566 11.89 23.61 -23.36
CA ALA A 566 12.34 24.78 -24.13
C ALA A 566 12.34 26.06 -23.28
N ALA A 567 11.26 26.28 -22.50
CA ALA A 567 11.14 27.42 -21.58
C ALA A 567 12.22 27.38 -20.48
N ALA A 568 12.47 26.23 -19.89
CA ALA A 568 13.54 26.07 -18.89
C ALA A 568 14.94 26.34 -19.46
N LYS A 569 15.18 25.93 -20.70
CA LYS A 569 16.45 26.20 -21.41
C LYS A 569 16.60 27.70 -21.72
N ALA A 570 15.52 28.39 -22.11
CA ALA A 570 15.52 29.82 -22.37
C ALA A 570 15.78 30.62 -21.06
N ALA A 571 15.13 30.25 -19.96
CA ALA A 571 15.34 30.87 -18.65
C ALA A 571 16.79 30.72 -18.14
N LYS A 572 17.41 29.55 -18.31
CA LYS A 572 18.84 29.35 -17.99
C LYS A 572 19.78 30.21 -18.83
N ARG A 573 19.46 30.43 -20.10
CA ARG A 573 20.25 31.30 -20.98
C ARG A 573 20.14 32.77 -20.57
N SER A 574 18.96 33.27 -20.19
CA SER A 574 18.79 34.64 -19.74
C SER A 574 19.56 34.92 -18.44
N ILE A 575 19.54 34.00 -17.46
CA ILE A 575 20.33 34.12 -16.24
C ILE A 575 21.85 34.16 -16.52
N SER A 576 22.31 33.33 -17.43
CA SER A 576 23.75 33.29 -17.81
C SER A 576 24.21 34.54 -18.59
N SER A 577 23.30 35.24 -19.27
CA SER A 577 23.61 36.47 -20.01
C SER A 577 23.68 37.70 -19.11
N THR A 578 22.93 37.70 -17.98
CA THR A 578 22.96 38.82 -17.00
C THR A 578 24.15 38.77 -16.05
N SER A 579 24.88 37.66 -15.98
CA SER A 579 26.01 37.45 -15.04
C SER A 579 27.40 37.75 -15.67
N LYS A 580 27.52 38.27 -16.89
CA LYS A 580 28.82 38.71 -17.44
C LYS A 580 29.14 40.15 -17.01
N PRO A 581 30.16 40.38 -16.15
CA PRO A 581 30.58 41.71 -15.78
C PRO A 581 31.18 42.42 -17.00
N SER A 582 30.68 43.65 -17.28
CA SER A 582 31.26 44.52 -18.33
C SER A 582 32.71 44.86 -17.98
N LYS A 583 33.68 44.30 -18.66
CA LYS A 583 35.07 44.80 -18.58
C LYS A 583 35.13 46.20 -19.19
N LYS A 584 34.98 47.23 -18.37
CA LYS A 584 35.37 48.59 -18.76
C LYS A 584 36.87 48.61 -18.97
N LYS A 585 37.29 48.75 -20.24
CA LYS A 585 38.67 49.12 -20.58
C LYS A 585 38.90 50.56 -20.09
N GLN A 586 39.62 50.75 -19.01
CA GLN A 586 40.25 52.04 -18.73
C GLN A 586 41.38 52.27 -19.71
N LYS A 587 41.22 53.25 -20.59
CA LYS A 587 42.33 53.85 -21.38
C LYS A 587 43.03 54.81 -20.46
N THR A 588 44.22 54.54 -20.03
CA THR A 588 45.18 55.47 -19.46
C THR A 588 45.83 56.25 -20.59
N LYS A 589 45.78 57.61 -20.50
CA LYS A 589 46.67 58.52 -21.20
C LYS A 589 47.92 58.73 -20.39
#